data_9bcd9ea20de54f30cb4c4c9a84d8312f
#
_entry.id   9bcd9ea20de54f30cb4c4c9a84d8312f
#
_cell.length_a   1.000
_cell.length_b   1.000
_cell.length_c   1.000
_cell.angle_alpha   90.00
_cell.angle_beta   90.00
_cell.angle_gamma   90.00
#
_symmetry.space_group_name_H-M   'P 1'
#
loop_
_entity.id
_entity.type
_entity.pdbx_description
1 polymer ?
#
loop_
_entity_poly.entity_id
_entity_poly.type
_entity_poly.pdbx_seq_one_letter_code
_entity_poly.pdbx_strand_id
1 'polypeptide(L)'
;EFRRVLFRSTYFKALLHIYRKYPACYALDQYPEGFFWINADDGDRSIYSFVRCSEDGKDNLLFVCNFTPVARPDYMVGVPQAGKYTLILDSGMKGQHIYTAVHTECDRQPYAVKYPLPAYGTAVFKFSKHTAKATKKAKKHK
;
A
#
# COMPACT_ATOMS: atom_id res chain seq x y z
N GLU A 1 -24.12 -9.10 -18.71
CA GLU A 1 -22.79 -9.55 -19.17
C GLU A 1 -21.93 -8.41 -19.72
N PHE A 2 -22.50 -7.55 -20.53
CA PHE A 2 -21.81 -6.38 -21.10
C PHE A 2 -21.24 -5.44 -20.02
N ARG A 3 -21.97 -5.20 -18.90
CA ARG A 3 -21.50 -4.41 -17.78
C ARG A 3 -20.30 -5.04 -17.05
N ARG A 4 -20.26 -6.36 -16.94
CA ARG A 4 -19.12 -7.09 -16.33
C ARG A 4 -17.87 -6.98 -17.20
N VAL A 5 -18.01 -7.07 -18.49
CA VAL A 5 -16.89 -6.92 -19.44
C VAL A 5 -16.32 -5.51 -19.39
N LEU A 6 -17.17 -4.47 -19.38
CA LEU A 6 -16.74 -3.08 -19.24
C LEU A 6 -16.03 -2.83 -17.90
N PHE A 7 -16.55 -3.36 -16.81
CA PHE A 7 -15.93 -3.23 -15.48
C PHE A 7 -14.54 -3.88 -15.45
N ARG A 8 -14.42 -5.10 -15.95
CA ARG A 8 -13.12 -5.80 -16.03
C ARG A 8 -12.13 -5.06 -16.90
N SER A 9 -12.56 -4.55 -18.05
CA SER A 9 -11.72 -3.77 -18.96
C SER A 9 -11.23 -2.47 -18.31
N THR A 10 -12.11 -1.75 -17.63
CA THR A 10 -11.77 -0.52 -16.90
C THR A 10 -10.80 -0.79 -15.76
N TYR A 11 -11.01 -1.85 -15.00
CA TYR A 11 -10.13 -2.27 -13.92
C TYR A 11 -8.73 -2.65 -14.43
N PHE A 12 -8.68 -3.43 -15.51
CA PHE A 12 -7.41 -3.83 -16.13
C PHE A 12 -6.63 -2.63 -16.68
N LYS A 13 -7.32 -1.67 -17.28
CA LYS A 13 -6.71 -0.40 -17.72
C LYS A 13 -6.12 0.39 -16.55
N ALA A 14 -6.82 0.42 -15.41
CA ALA A 14 -6.35 1.07 -14.20
C ALA A 14 -5.07 0.41 -13.66
N LEU A 15 -5.01 -0.92 -13.66
CA LEU A 15 -3.80 -1.68 -13.28
C LEU A 15 -2.62 -1.37 -14.21
N LEU A 16 -2.83 -1.37 -15.52
CA LEU A 16 -1.80 -1.02 -16.50
C LEU A 16 -1.32 0.42 -16.34
N HIS A 17 -2.23 1.35 -16.05
CA HIS A 17 -1.87 2.73 -15.78
C HIS A 17 -0.97 2.87 -14.55
N ILE A 18 -1.29 2.18 -13.47
CA ILE A 18 -0.47 2.14 -12.25
C ILE A 18 0.91 1.56 -12.57
N TYR A 19 0.97 0.44 -13.29
CA TYR A 19 2.23 -0.18 -13.67
C TYR A 19 3.14 0.77 -14.45
N ARG A 20 2.59 1.53 -15.39
CA ARG A 20 3.34 2.49 -16.20
C ARG A 20 3.74 3.76 -15.44
N LYS A 21 2.85 4.24 -14.57
CA LYS A 21 3.02 5.51 -13.85
C LYS A 21 4.00 5.41 -12.69
N TYR A 22 3.99 4.26 -11.97
CA TYR A 22 4.75 4.09 -10.75
C TYR A 22 5.93 3.16 -10.93
N PRO A 23 7.18 3.69 -10.96
CA PRO A 23 8.39 2.87 -11.08
C PRO A 23 8.55 1.82 -9.99
N ALA A 24 7.93 1.99 -8.81
CA ALA A 24 7.91 0.99 -7.75
C ALA A 24 7.41 -0.40 -8.23
N CYS A 25 6.61 -0.45 -9.28
CA CYS A 25 6.12 -1.70 -9.84
C CYS A 25 7.19 -2.52 -10.57
N TYR A 26 8.30 -1.91 -11.00
CA TYR A 26 9.29 -2.59 -11.84
C TYR A 26 10.76 -2.18 -11.64
N ALA A 27 11.02 -0.97 -11.12
CA ALA A 27 12.38 -0.40 -11.12
C ALA A 27 13.39 -1.23 -10.32
N LEU A 28 12.96 -1.86 -9.23
CA LEU A 28 13.80 -2.68 -8.36
C LEU A 28 13.43 -4.17 -8.41
N ASP A 29 12.87 -4.66 -9.51
CA ASP A 29 12.44 -6.06 -9.64
C ASP A 29 13.58 -7.08 -9.45
N GLN A 30 14.79 -6.69 -9.80
CA GLN A 30 15.98 -7.55 -9.67
C GLN A 30 16.68 -7.42 -8.31
N TYR A 31 16.19 -6.58 -7.42
CA TYR A 31 16.82 -6.28 -6.14
C TYR A 31 15.91 -6.64 -4.97
N PRO A 32 16.43 -7.28 -3.92
CA PRO A 32 15.63 -7.67 -2.74
C PRO A 32 14.96 -6.50 -2.04
N GLU A 33 15.57 -5.33 -2.04
CA GLU A 33 15.05 -4.12 -1.42
C GLU A 33 13.85 -3.49 -2.14
N GLY A 34 13.54 -3.97 -3.33
CA GLY A 34 12.38 -3.52 -4.12
C GLY A 34 11.05 -4.11 -3.67
N PHE A 35 11.07 -5.14 -2.85
CA PHE A 35 9.87 -5.84 -2.39
C PHE A 35 10.04 -6.33 -0.96
N PHE A 36 9.01 -6.19 -0.13
CA PHE A 36 8.93 -6.91 1.13
C PHE A 36 7.48 -7.19 1.55
N TRP A 37 7.30 -8.32 2.20
CA TRP A 37 6.03 -8.71 2.77
C TRP A 37 5.73 -7.89 4.03
N ILE A 38 4.49 -7.43 4.15
CA ILE A 38 3.94 -6.93 5.42
C ILE A 38 3.29 -8.09 6.16
N ASN A 39 2.35 -8.77 5.51
CA ASN A 39 1.69 -9.97 6.01
C ASN A 39 1.54 -11.00 4.90
N ALA A 40 2.26 -12.11 5.04
CA ALA A 40 2.22 -13.24 4.12
C ALA A 40 1.63 -14.51 4.77
N ASP A 41 1.40 -14.50 6.09
CA ASP A 41 1.14 -15.70 6.89
C ASP A 41 -0.31 -15.79 7.40
N ASP A 42 -1.21 -14.91 6.93
CA ASP A 42 -2.61 -14.89 7.36
C ASP A 42 -3.46 -15.92 6.60
N GLY A 43 -3.14 -17.19 6.80
CA GLY A 43 -3.83 -18.30 6.15
C GLY A 43 -5.32 -18.39 6.50
N ASP A 44 -5.69 -18.05 7.73
CA ASP A 44 -7.09 -18.14 8.21
C ASP A 44 -7.99 -17.08 7.55
N ARG A 45 -7.46 -15.88 7.35
CA ARG A 45 -8.21 -14.78 6.73
C ARG A 45 -7.94 -14.64 5.23
N SER A 46 -6.86 -15.25 4.74
CA SER A 46 -6.40 -15.15 3.34
C SER A 46 -6.29 -13.70 2.85
N ILE A 47 -5.76 -12.84 3.70
CA ILE A 47 -5.46 -11.44 3.39
C ILE A 47 -3.94 -11.26 3.39
N TYR A 48 -3.42 -10.75 2.28
CA TYR A 48 -1.99 -10.56 2.08
C TYR A 48 -1.69 -9.10 1.84
N SER A 49 -0.59 -8.63 2.40
CA SER A 49 -0.11 -7.28 2.17
C SER A 49 1.40 -7.25 1.94
N PHE A 50 1.82 -6.41 1.01
CA PHE A 50 3.23 -6.25 0.66
C PHE A 50 3.52 -4.86 0.13
N VAL A 51 4.79 -4.50 0.12
CA VAL A 51 5.27 -3.21 -0.37
C VAL A 51 6.19 -3.41 -1.57
N ARG A 52 5.99 -2.56 -2.57
CA ARG A 52 6.90 -2.34 -3.69
C ARG A 52 7.58 -1.01 -3.50
N CYS A 53 8.90 -0.98 -3.59
CA CYS A 53 9.70 0.20 -3.36
C CYS A 53 10.20 0.81 -4.67
N SER A 54 10.24 2.14 -4.72
CA SER A 54 10.95 2.89 -5.75
C SER A 54 12.40 3.17 -5.32
N GLU A 55 13.26 3.47 -6.28
CA GLU A 55 14.67 3.76 -6.01
C GLU A 55 14.87 4.96 -5.08
N ASP A 56 14.07 6.01 -5.25
CA ASP A 56 14.15 7.24 -4.45
C ASP A 56 13.27 7.21 -3.18
N GLY A 57 12.44 6.17 -3.00
CA GLY A 57 11.53 6.04 -1.88
C GLY A 57 10.37 7.04 -1.83
N LYS A 58 10.15 7.81 -2.91
CA LYS A 58 9.11 8.84 -2.93
C LYS A 58 7.72 8.29 -3.20
N ASP A 59 7.60 7.35 -4.11
CA ASP A 59 6.33 6.75 -4.51
C ASP A 59 6.39 5.24 -4.34
N ASN A 60 6.49 4.79 -3.08
CA ASN A 60 6.34 3.38 -2.73
C ASN A 60 4.87 2.99 -2.78
N LEU A 61 4.60 1.72 -3.08
CA LEU A 61 3.26 1.18 -3.17
C LEU A 61 3.03 0.10 -2.13
N LEU A 62 1.91 0.22 -1.42
CA LEU A 62 1.39 -0.81 -0.51
C LEU A 62 0.21 -1.51 -1.20
N PHE A 63 0.30 -2.83 -1.31
CA PHE A 63 -0.75 -3.69 -1.84
C PHE A 63 -1.42 -4.44 -0.69
N VAL A 64 -2.75 -4.43 -0.67
CA VAL A 64 -3.57 -5.20 0.28
C VAL A 64 -4.58 -6.02 -0.51
N CYS A 65 -4.52 -7.34 -0.40
CA CYS A 65 -5.34 -8.26 -1.18
C CYS A 65 -6.19 -9.15 -0.26
N ASN A 66 -7.50 -9.09 -0.41
CA ASN A 66 -8.43 -9.98 0.26
C ASN A 66 -8.95 -11.05 -0.71
N PHE A 67 -8.56 -12.29 -0.48
CA PHE A 67 -8.95 -13.43 -1.31
C PHE A 67 -10.19 -14.18 -0.78
N THR A 68 -10.98 -13.54 0.08
CA THR A 68 -12.17 -14.15 0.69
C THR A 68 -13.46 -13.41 0.34
N PRO A 69 -14.63 -14.08 0.44
CA PRO A 69 -15.93 -13.45 0.26
C PRO A 69 -16.36 -12.57 1.45
N VAL A 70 -15.50 -12.42 2.46
CA VAL A 70 -15.80 -11.69 3.70
C VAL A 70 -15.21 -10.30 3.62
N ALA A 71 -16.08 -9.27 3.61
CA ALA A 71 -15.64 -7.89 3.76
C ALA A 71 -15.15 -7.63 5.18
N ARG A 72 -14.11 -6.80 5.30
CA ARG A 72 -13.50 -6.40 6.57
C ARG A 72 -13.58 -4.88 6.72
N PRO A 73 -14.68 -4.32 7.27
CA PRO A 73 -14.92 -2.87 7.27
C PRO A 73 -13.93 -2.08 8.13
N ASP A 74 -13.31 -2.71 9.10
CA ASP A 74 -12.36 -2.10 10.04
C ASP A 74 -10.97 -2.75 9.99
N TYR A 75 -10.57 -3.20 8.80
CA TYR A 75 -9.28 -3.90 8.66
C TYR A 75 -8.11 -2.98 8.96
N MET A 76 -7.21 -3.45 9.82
CA MET A 76 -5.94 -2.77 10.13
C MET A 76 -4.82 -3.44 9.37
N VAL A 77 -4.16 -2.68 8.51
CA VAL A 77 -2.94 -3.12 7.80
C VAL A 77 -1.72 -2.48 8.42
N GLY A 78 -0.73 -3.30 8.75
CA GLY A 78 0.56 -2.81 9.24
C GLY A 78 1.33 -2.07 8.16
N VAL A 79 1.95 -0.95 8.51
CA VAL A 79 2.71 -0.12 7.57
C VAL A 79 4.02 0.36 8.18
N PRO A 80 5.09 0.51 7.37
CA PRO A 80 6.42 0.80 7.89
C PRO A 80 6.65 2.28 8.21
N GLN A 81 5.84 3.19 7.64
CA GLN A 81 6.06 4.62 7.75
C GLN A 81 4.84 5.32 8.36
N ALA A 82 5.11 6.35 9.17
CA ALA A 82 4.08 7.31 9.57
C ALA A 82 3.66 8.19 8.37
N GLY A 83 2.52 8.84 8.51
CA GLY A 83 2.04 9.82 7.54
C GLY A 83 0.91 9.32 6.67
N LYS A 84 0.82 9.86 5.47
CA LYS A 84 -0.33 9.67 4.59
C LYS A 84 -0.12 8.55 3.59
N TYR A 85 -1.18 7.75 3.43
CA TYR A 85 -1.30 6.69 2.44
C TYR A 85 -2.45 7.05 1.49
N THR A 86 -2.11 7.30 0.24
CA THR A 86 -3.08 7.73 -0.78
C THR A 86 -3.55 6.51 -1.57
N LEU A 87 -4.86 6.26 -1.54
CA LEU A 87 -5.47 5.19 -2.31
C LEU A 87 -5.43 5.53 -3.81
N ILE A 88 -4.80 4.68 -4.62
CA ILE A 88 -4.67 4.86 -6.07
C ILE A 88 -5.40 3.80 -6.88
N LEU A 89 -5.74 2.68 -6.27
CA LEU A 89 -6.59 1.65 -6.83
C LEU A 89 -7.51 1.11 -5.75
N ASP A 90 -8.79 1.07 -6.05
CA ASP A 90 -9.86 0.54 -5.21
C ASP A 90 -10.71 -0.42 -6.03
N SER A 91 -11.16 -1.50 -5.41
CA SER A 91 -12.00 -2.51 -6.04
C SER A 91 -13.51 -2.18 -6.02
N GLY A 92 -13.89 -0.92 -5.91
CA GLY A 92 -15.26 -0.46 -6.15
C GLY A 92 -16.01 0.13 -4.96
N MET A 93 -15.35 0.43 -3.85
CA MET A 93 -15.95 1.19 -2.75
C MET A 93 -15.64 2.68 -2.90
N LYS A 94 -16.67 3.50 -2.99
CA LYS A 94 -16.54 4.95 -2.88
C LYS A 94 -16.16 5.29 -1.46
N GLY A 95 -14.94 5.75 -1.25
CA GLY A 95 -14.43 6.04 0.07
C GLY A 95 -13.46 7.20 0.08
N GLN A 96 -12.87 7.37 1.21
CA GLN A 96 -11.80 8.30 1.46
C GLN A 96 -10.58 7.93 0.59
N HIS A 97 -9.91 8.91 0.01
CA HIS A 97 -8.72 8.67 -0.81
C HIS A 97 -7.41 8.72 -0.01
N ILE A 98 -7.39 9.40 1.11
CA ILE A 98 -6.20 9.58 1.94
C ILE A 98 -6.47 8.99 3.32
N TYR A 99 -5.57 8.12 3.74
CA TYR A 99 -5.58 7.48 5.06
C TYR A 99 -4.32 7.88 5.81
N THR A 100 -4.46 8.17 7.09
CA THR A 100 -3.32 8.53 7.94
C THR A 100 -2.95 7.34 8.81
N ALA A 101 -1.67 6.98 8.80
CA ALA A 101 -1.15 5.93 9.66
C ALA A 101 -1.21 6.34 11.13
N VAL A 102 -1.67 5.43 11.99
CA VAL A 102 -1.68 5.59 13.44
C VAL A 102 -0.52 4.85 14.07
N HIS A 103 -0.01 5.35 15.18
CA HIS A 103 1.08 4.71 15.93
C HIS A 103 0.55 3.52 16.73
N THR A 104 0.32 2.43 16.04
CA THR A 104 -0.17 1.16 16.59
C THR A 104 0.56 0.02 15.90
N GLU A 105 1.18 -0.86 16.66
CA GLU A 105 1.84 -2.03 16.10
C GLU A 105 0.81 -2.97 15.46
N CYS A 106 1.06 -3.35 14.21
CA CYS A 106 0.23 -4.26 13.44
C CYS A 106 1.11 -4.99 12.41
N ASP A 107 0.86 -6.27 12.18
CA ASP A 107 1.62 -7.08 11.21
C ASP A 107 3.16 -6.97 11.38
N ARG A 108 3.64 -6.83 12.61
CA ARG A 108 5.06 -6.57 12.95
C ARG A 108 5.60 -5.24 12.42
N GLN A 109 4.72 -4.31 12.06
CA GLN A 109 5.07 -2.96 11.64
C GLN A 109 4.73 -1.95 12.75
N PRO A 110 5.46 -0.82 12.84
CA PRO A 110 5.27 0.15 13.92
C PRO A 110 4.01 1.00 13.79
N TYR A 111 3.42 1.05 12.61
CA TYR A 111 2.24 1.85 12.30
C TYR A 111 1.17 0.99 11.65
N ALA A 112 -0.05 1.49 11.62
CA ALA A 112 -1.16 0.84 10.96
C ALA A 112 -2.09 1.84 10.26
N VAL A 113 -2.70 1.38 9.18
CA VAL A 113 -3.76 2.09 8.46
C VAL A 113 -5.05 1.31 8.58
N LYS A 114 -6.12 1.99 8.99
CA LYS A 114 -7.47 1.41 9.03
C LYS A 114 -8.17 1.64 7.69
N TYR A 115 -8.55 0.56 7.04
CA TYR A 115 -9.14 0.59 5.70
C TYR A 115 -10.34 -0.36 5.60
N PRO A 116 -11.49 0.09 5.03
CA PRO A 116 -12.62 -0.81 4.78
C PRO A 116 -12.33 -1.71 3.58
N LEU A 117 -11.80 -2.90 3.86
CA LEU A 117 -11.38 -3.85 2.85
C LEU A 117 -12.56 -4.66 2.33
N PRO A 118 -12.96 -4.52 1.04
CA PRO A 118 -14.08 -5.27 0.50
C PRO A 118 -13.75 -6.74 0.28
N ALA A 119 -14.79 -7.57 0.20
CA ALA A 119 -14.67 -8.96 -0.21
C ALA A 119 -14.02 -9.05 -1.59
N TYR A 120 -13.08 -9.97 -1.76
CA TYR A 120 -12.29 -10.14 -3.00
C TYR A 120 -11.63 -8.85 -3.51
N GLY A 121 -11.42 -7.89 -2.61
CA GLY A 121 -10.90 -6.58 -2.94
C GLY A 121 -9.38 -6.51 -2.92
N THR A 122 -8.85 -5.69 -3.83
CA THR A 122 -7.44 -5.28 -3.84
C THR A 122 -7.37 -3.77 -3.72
N ALA A 123 -6.60 -3.29 -2.76
CA ALA A 123 -6.30 -1.87 -2.59
C ALA A 123 -4.81 -1.62 -2.84
N VAL A 124 -4.51 -0.51 -3.49
CA VAL A 124 -3.13 -0.05 -3.68
C VAL A 124 -3.02 1.38 -3.16
N PHE A 125 -2.07 1.59 -2.25
CA PHE A 125 -1.79 2.89 -1.65
C PHE A 125 -0.41 3.38 -2.07
N LYS A 126 -0.32 4.65 -2.37
CA LYS A 126 0.94 5.34 -2.56
C LYS A 126 1.39 5.98 -1.24
N PHE A 127 2.65 5.83 -0.89
CA PHE A 127 3.25 6.50 0.26
C PHE A 127 4.72 6.82 0.01
N SER A 128 5.27 7.77 0.76
CA SER A 128 6.67 8.16 0.66
C SER A 128 7.43 7.74 1.91
N LYS A 129 8.64 7.22 1.71
CA LYS A 129 9.57 7.01 2.80
C LYS A 129 10.06 8.36 3.30
N HIS A 130 9.74 8.69 4.56
CA HIS A 130 10.32 9.88 5.19
C HIS A 130 11.83 9.66 5.37
N THR A 131 12.63 10.36 4.57
CA THR A 131 14.02 10.60 4.95
C THR A 131 13.97 11.50 6.18
N ALA A 132 14.35 10.96 7.34
CA ALA A 132 14.62 11.79 8.50
C ALA A 132 15.61 12.86 8.04
N LYS A 133 15.20 14.13 8.05
CA LYS A 133 16.12 15.24 7.89
C LYS A 133 17.14 15.07 9.01
N ALA A 134 18.37 14.71 8.64
CA ALA A 134 19.48 14.77 9.55
C ALA A 134 19.54 16.21 10.06
N THR A 135 19.12 16.42 11.27
CA THR A 135 19.36 17.66 12.01
C THR A 135 20.87 17.72 12.18
N LYS A 136 21.56 18.42 11.27
CA LYS A 136 22.90 18.87 11.51
C LYS A 136 22.81 19.81 12.70
N LYS A 137 23.03 19.26 13.91
CA LYS A 137 23.42 20.08 15.04
C LYS A 137 24.78 20.69 14.64
N ALA A 138 24.72 21.95 14.24
CA ALA A 138 25.91 22.75 14.17
C ALA A 138 26.52 22.80 15.57
N LYS A 139 27.57 22.02 15.79
CA LYS A 139 28.45 22.27 16.93
C LYS A 139 29.09 23.62 16.68
N LYS A 140 28.57 24.66 17.30
CA LYS A 140 29.34 25.87 17.54
C LYS A 140 30.47 25.48 18.46
N HIS A 141 31.65 25.32 17.92
CA HIS A 141 32.87 25.42 18.69
C HIS A 141 33.11 26.90 19.00
N LYS A 142 33.07 27.23 20.26
CA LYS A 142 33.73 28.45 20.74
C LYS A 142 35.19 28.14 20.94
#